data_2c1824de3fd998db3f5ca9babfa19b2e
#
_entry.id   2c1824de3fd998db3f5ca9babfa19b2e
#
_cell.length_a   1.000
_cell.length_b   1.000
_cell.length_c   1.000
_cell.angle_alpha   90.00
_cell.angle_beta   90.00
_cell.angle_gamma   90.00
#
_symmetry.space_group_name_H-M   'P 1'
#
loop_
_entity.id
_entity.type
_entity.pdbx_description
1 polymer ?
#
loop_
_entity_poly.entity_id
_entity_poly.type
_entity_poly.pdbx_seq_one_letter_code
_entity_poly.pdbx_strand_id
1 'polypeptide(L)'
;MLVSAKEMLQKAKAGKYAVGQFNINNLEWTKAILLTAQECNSPVILGVSEGAGKYMCGYNTVVGMVNGMLKTLNITVPVALHLDHGSYEGALQAMEDGFSSVMFDGSHYPIDENI
;
A
#
# COMPACT_ATOMS: atom_id res chain seq x y z
N MET A 1 -9.94 -8.16 -1.28
CA MET A 1 -10.33 -6.78 -0.98
C MET A 1 -9.23 -6.07 -0.21
N LEU A 2 -8.97 -4.82 -0.54
CA LEU A 2 -8.01 -4.01 0.21
C LEU A 2 -8.56 -3.68 1.59
N VAL A 3 -7.68 -3.72 2.60
CA VAL A 3 -8.03 -3.41 3.99
C VAL A 3 -7.11 -2.32 4.53
N SER A 4 -7.59 -1.61 5.55
CA SER A 4 -6.75 -0.67 6.29
C SER A 4 -5.60 -1.42 6.98
N ALA A 5 -4.44 -0.77 7.07
CA ALA A 5 -3.30 -1.35 7.80
C ALA A 5 -3.53 -1.40 9.32
N LYS A 6 -4.54 -0.71 9.84
CA LYS A 6 -4.76 -0.57 11.27
C LYS A 6 -4.88 -1.90 12.00
N GLU A 7 -5.80 -2.75 11.55
CA GLU A 7 -6.08 -4.01 12.23
C GLU A 7 -4.92 -5.00 12.13
N MET A 8 -4.30 -5.09 10.92
CA MET A 8 -3.16 -5.98 10.75
C MET A 8 -1.96 -5.57 11.61
N LEU A 9 -1.74 -4.26 11.77
CA LEU A 9 -0.65 -3.75 12.62
C LEU A 9 -0.94 -3.94 14.11
N GLN A 10 -2.20 -3.81 14.53
CA GLN A 10 -2.59 -4.10 15.91
C GLN A 10 -2.35 -5.56 16.26
N LYS A 11 -2.73 -6.48 15.38
CA LYS A 11 -2.47 -7.92 15.53
C LYS A 11 -0.97 -8.22 15.56
N ALA A 12 -0.20 -7.58 14.69
CA ALA A 12 1.25 -7.74 14.65
C ALA A 12 1.89 -7.31 15.96
N LYS A 13 1.48 -6.15 16.49
CA LYS A 13 1.98 -5.66 17.78
C LYS A 13 1.66 -6.62 18.92
N ALA A 14 0.44 -7.09 18.99
CA ALA A 14 0.02 -8.04 20.03
C ALA A 14 0.74 -9.39 19.89
N GLY A 15 0.96 -9.86 18.67
CA GLY A 15 1.64 -11.12 18.38
C GLY A 15 3.17 -11.01 18.34
N LYS A 16 3.71 -9.83 18.52
CA LYS A 16 5.17 -9.55 18.50
C LYS A 16 5.83 -10.00 17.19
N TYR A 17 5.22 -9.66 16.07
CA TYR A 17 5.80 -9.88 14.74
C TYR A 17 5.65 -8.61 13.90
N ALA A 18 6.37 -8.54 12.78
CA ALA A 18 6.28 -7.43 11.85
C ALA A 18 5.50 -7.82 10.61
N VAL A 19 4.82 -6.84 10.00
CA VAL A 19 4.20 -7.00 8.69
C VAL A 19 5.14 -6.40 7.66
N GLY A 20 5.45 -7.16 6.61
CA GLY A 20 6.31 -6.67 5.55
C GLY A 20 5.62 -5.65 4.66
N GLN A 21 6.32 -4.57 4.31
CA GLN A 21 5.91 -3.66 3.25
C GLN A 21 6.87 -3.83 2.08
N PHE A 22 6.33 -4.06 0.90
CA PHE A 22 7.12 -4.26 -0.31
C PHE A 22 6.70 -3.25 -1.37
N ASN A 23 7.67 -2.60 -1.99
CA ASN A 23 7.41 -1.62 -3.04
C ASN A 23 6.92 -2.33 -4.30
N ILE A 24 5.90 -1.76 -4.93
CA ILE A 24 5.42 -2.22 -6.22
C ILE A 24 5.67 -1.13 -7.26
N ASN A 25 6.18 -1.52 -8.42
CA ASN A 25 6.45 -0.60 -9.52
C ASN A 25 5.80 -1.05 -10.82
N ASN A 26 5.32 -2.29 -10.88
CA ASN A 26 4.69 -2.85 -12.08
C ASN A 26 3.83 -4.06 -11.72
N LEU A 27 3.19 -4.63 -12.72
CA LEU A 27 2.32 -5.79 -12.58
C LEU A 27 3.07 -7.01 -12.10
N GLU A 28 4.25 -7.26 -12.63
CA GLU A 28 5.03 -8.47 -12.34
C GLU A 28 5.47 -8.53 -10.88
N TRP A 29 5.95 -7.41 -10.34
CA TRP A 29 6.33 -7.31 -8.93
C TRP A 29 5.12 -7.50 -8.03
N THR A 30 4.01 -6.85 -8.36
CA THR A 30 2.77 -6.96 -7.59
C THR A 30 2.28 -8.41 -7.54
N LYS A 31 2.28 -9.08 -8.68
CA LYS A 31 1.86 -10.48 -8.78
C LYS A 31 2.74 -11.39 -7.91
N ALA A 32 4.06 -11.21 -7.99
CA ALA A 32 5.00 -12.01 -7.22
C ALA A 32 4.79 -11.84 -5.71
N ILE A 33 4.61 -10.60 -5.26
CA ILE A 33 4.39 -10.30 -3.84
C ILE A 33 3.08 -10.91 -3.35
N LEU A 34 2.00 -10.73 -4.11
CA LEU A 34 0.67 -11.24 -3.71
C LEU A 34 0.63 -12.77 -3.66
N LEU A 35 1.19 -13.44 -4.66
CA LEU A 35 1.24 -14.91 -4.68
C LEU A 35 2.07 -15.45 -3.51
N THR A 36 3.21 -14.82 -3.21
CA THR A 36 4.06 -15.23 -2.09
C THR A 36 3.36 -14.99 -0.75
N ALA A 37 2.72 -13.84 -0.58
CA ALA A 37 1.96 -13.55 0.64
C ALA A 37 0.85 -14.58 0.86
N GLN A 38 0.14 -14.94 -0.19
CA GLN A 38 -0.92 -15.94 -0.11
C GLN A 38 -0.37 -17.32 0.24
N GLU A 39 0.73 -17.71 -0.38
CA GLU A 39 1.40 -18.99 -0.11
C GLU A 39 1.88 -19.07 1.34
N CYS A 40 2.41 -17.97 1.87
CA CYS A 40 2.89 -17.90 3.25
C CYS A 40 1.78 -17.63 4.26
N ASN A 41 0.55 -17.46 3.82
CA ASN A 41 -0.59 -17.07 4.66
C ASN A 41 -0.25 -15.83 5.52
N SER A 42 0.38 -14.85 4.92
CA SER A 42 0.91 -13.66 5.59
C SER A 42 0.18 -12.39 5.11
N PRO A 43 -0.24 -11.52 6.02
CA PRO A 43 -0.69 -10.19 5.62
C PRO A 43 0.47 -9.43 4.98
N VAL A 44 0.16 -8.48 4.10
CA VAL A 44 1.18 -7.72 3.37
C VAL A 44 0.72 -6.29 3.12
N ILE A 45 1.69 -5.38 3.09
CA ILE A 45 1.47 -3.99 2.70
C ILE A 45 2.20 -3.76 1.37
N LEU A 46 1.46 -3.32 0.37
CA LEU A 46 2.03 -2.92 -0.92
C LEU A 46 2.34 -1.43 -0.87
N GLY A 47 3.60 -1.08 -0.95
CA GLY A 47 4.05 0.31 -0.87
C GLY A 47 4.20 0.94 -2.25
N VAL A 48 3.66 2.14 -2.42
CA VAL A 48 3.72 2.89 -3.67
C VAL A 48 4.25 4.28 -3.36
N SER A 49 5.35 4.67 -4.01
CA SER A 49 5.83 6.04 -3.96
C SER A 49 5.06 6.89 -4.98
N GLU A 50 5.13 8.22 -4.85
CA GLU A 50 4.53 9.11 -5.85
C GLU A 50 5.11 8.87 -7.24
N GLY A 51 6.43 8.65 -7.32
CA GLY A 51 7.09 8.33 -8.58
C GLY A 51 6.60 7.02 -9.19
N ALA A 52 6.44 5.98 -8.38
CA ALA A 52 5.91 4.70 -8.84
C ALA A 52 4.46 4.83 -9.31
N GLY A 53 3.66 5.62 -8.60
CA GLY A 53 2.28 5.89 -9.00
C GLY A 53 2.19 6.54 -10.37
N LYS A 54 3.04 7.53 -10.63
CA LYS A 54 3.13 8.16 -11.95
C LYS A 54 3.60 7.19 -13.03
N TYR A 55 4.61 6.39 -12.72
CA TYR A 55 5.13 5.37 -13.64
C TYR A 55 4.05 4.38 -14.05
N MET A 56 3.20 3.98 -13.12
CA MET A 56 2.09 3.04 -13.37
C MET A 56 0.82 3.72 -13.90
N CYS A 57 0.91 4.97 -14.35
CA CYS A 57 -0.18 5.75 -14.96
C CYS A 57 -1.23 6.29 -13.97
N GLY A 58 -0.88 6.43 -12.71
CA GLY A 58 -1.74 7.07 -11.71
C GLY A 58 -2.24 6.14 -10.62
N TYR A 59 -2.69 6.72 -9.52
CA TYR A 59 -3.15 5.96 -8.36
C TYR A 59 -4.38 5.10 -8.67
N ASN A 60 -5.32 5.62 -9.45
CA ASN A 60 -6.50 4.86 -9.86
C ASN A 60 -6.12 3.62 -10.69
N THR A 61 -5.10 3.73 -11.53
CA THR A 61 -4.60 2.59 -12.30
C THR A 61 -3.99 1.53 -11.38
N VAL A 62 -3.21 1.98 -10.39
CA VAL A 62 -2.62 1.07 -9.39
C VAL A 62 -3.73 0.35 -8.62
N VAL A 63 -4.74 1.06 -8.15
CA VAL A 63 -5.87 0.48 -7.43
C VAL A 63 -6.59 -0.56 -8.29
N GLY A 64 -6.85 -0.22 -9.57
CA GLY A 64 -7.49 -1.16 -10.50
C GLY A 64 -6.68 -2.43 -10.72
N MET A 65 -5.37 -2.28 -10.92
CA MET A 65 -4.47 -3.42 -11.07
C MET A 65 -4.48 -4.33 -9.84
N VAL A 66 -4.32 -3.74 -8.66
CA VAL A 66 -4.27 -4.50 -7.42
C VAL A 66 -5.61 -5.20 -7.16
N ASN A 67 -6.72 -4.49 -7.27
CA ASN A 67 -8.04 -5.08 -7.06
C ASN A 67 -8.33 -6.20 -8.05
N GLY A 68 -7.93 -6.04 -9.31
CA GLY A 68 -8.05 -7.08 -10.32
C GLY A 68 -7.27 -8.33 -9.94
N MET A 69 -6.04 -8.16 -9.46
CA MET A 69 -5.21 -9.28 -9.04
C MET A 69 -5.75 -9.99 -7.80
N LEU A 70 -6.21 -9.23 -6.80
CA LEU A 70 -6.79 -9.81 -5.59
C LEU A 70 -7.93 -10.77 -5.94
N LYS A 71 -8.75 -10.39 -6.90
CA LYS A 71 -9.87 -11.19 -7.36
C LYS A 71 -9.42 -12.40 -8.19
N THR A 72 -8.63 -12.16 -9.23
CA THR A 72 -8.22 -13.19 -10.17
C THR A 72 -7.33 -14.25 -9.52
N LEU A 73 -6.44 -13.84 -8.63
CA LEU A 73 -5.51 -14.74 -7.94
C LEU A 73 -6.09 -15.35 -6.66
N ASN A 74 -7.34 -15.04 -6.33
CA ASN A 74 -8.02 -15.53 -5.12
C ASN A 74 -7.20 -15.23 -3.85
N ILE A 75 -6.75 -13.99 -3.71
CA ILE A 75 -5.98 -13.58 -2.54
C ILE A 75 -6.92 -13.39 -1.35
N THR A 76 -6.71 -14.16 -0.30
CA THR A 76 -7.54 -14.13 0.92
C THR A 76 -6.82 -13.51 2.11
N VAL A 77 -5.49 -13.41 2.08
CA VAL A 77 -4.74 -12.74 3.13
C VAL A 77 -5.04 -11.23 3.14
N PRO A 78 -4.96 -10.58 4.30
CA PRO A 78 -5.12 -9.13 4.36
C PRO A 78 -4.05 -8.40 3.54
N VAL A 79 -4.49 -7.48 2.67
CA VAL A 79 -3.60 -6.66 1.83
C VAL A 79 -3.97 -5.19 2.02
N ALA A 80 -2.99 -4.37 2.40
CA ALA A 80 -3.14 -2.93 2.43
C ALA A 80 -2.36 -2.32 1.26
N LEU A 81 -2.94 -1.32 0.61
CA LEU A 81 -2.28 -0.54 -0.43
C LEU A 81 -1.92 0.82 0.17
N HIS A 82 -0.63 1.11 0.25
CA HIS A 82 -0.08 2.21 1.02
C HIS A 82 0.68 3.18 0.14
N LEU A 83 0.35 4.47 0.23
CA LEU A 83 1.17 5.53 -0.35
C LEU A 83 2.29 5.85 0.63
N ASP A 84 3.54 5.70 0.19
CA ASP A 84 4.73 5.94 0.99
C ASP A 84 5.36 7.28 0.62
N HIS A 85 5.75 8.06 1.64
CA HIS A 85 6.34 9.39 1.46
C HIS A 85 5.50 10.30 0.56
N GLY A 86 4.20 10.35 0.80
CA GLY A 86 3.30 11.15 -0.01
C GLY A 86 3.31 12.63 0.36
N SER A 87 3.12 13.50 -0.64
CA SER A 87 2.80 14.90 -0.40
C SER A 87 1.39 15.01 0.19
N TYR A 88 1.04 16.19 0.71
CA TYR A 88 -0.31 16.43 1.22
C TYR A 88 -1.37 16.15 0.13
N GLU A 89 -1.17 16.72 -1.04
CA GLU A 89 -2.07 16.54 -2.18
C GLU A 89 -2.09 15.09 -2.66
N GLY A 90 -0.92 14.44 -2.73
CA GLY A 90 -0.81 13.05 -3.12
C GLY A 90 -1.53 12.11 -2.16
N ALA A 91 -1.44 12.37 -0.86
CA ALA A 91 -2.14 11.58 0.15
C ALA A 91 -3.66 11.67 -0.01
N LEU A 92 -4.18 12.89 -0.24
CA LEU A 92 -5.62 13.09 -0.46
C LEU A 92 -6.08 12.38 -1.74
N GLN A 93 -5.32 12.50 -2.83
CA GLN A 93 -5.66 11.87 -4.10
C GLN A 93 -5.63 10.34 -3.99
N ALA A 94 -4.62 9.80 -3.33
CA ALA A 94 -4.51 8.35 -3.13
C ALA A 94 -5.70 7.79 -2.35
N MET A 95 -6.12 8.49 -1.30
CA MET A 95 -7.30 8.08 -0.54
C MET A 95 -8.57 8.12 -1.39
N GLU A 96 -8.75 9.18 -2.17
CA GLU A 96 -9.89 9.30 -3.07
C GLU A 96 -9.92 8.20 -4.12
N ASP A 97 -8.76 7.84 -4.65
CA ASP A 97 -8.63 6.79 -5.67
C ASP A 97 -8.73 5.36 -5.11
N GLY A 98 -8.74 5.19 -3.79
CA GLY A 98 -9.00 3.89 -3.18
C GLY A 98 -7.84 3.24 -2.44
N PHE A 99 -6.75 3.97 -2.17
CA PHE A 99 -5.70 3.47 -1.29
C PHE A 99 -6.26 3.30 0.13
N SER A 100 -5.82 2.26 0.80
CA SER A 100 -6.31 1.93 2.15
C SER A 100 -5.40 2.42 3.26
N SER A 101 -4.24 2.98 2.92
CA SER A 101 -3.27 3.51 3.86
C SER A 101 -2.44 4.59 3.17
N VAL A 102 -2.09 5.65 3.89
CA VAL A 102 -1.24 6.72 3.35
C VAL A 102 -0.28 7.22 4.42
N MET A 103 0.91 7.63 3.99
CA MET A 103 1.86 8.36 4.81
C MET A 103 2.06 9.76 4.22
N PHE A 104 1.63 10.79 4.96
CA PHE A 104 2.00 12.15 4.63
C PHE A 104 3.41 12.41 5.14
N ASP A 105 4.30 12.85 4.27
CA ASP A 105 5.68 13.16 4.62
C ASP A 105 5.91 14.67 4.53
N GLY A 106 5.91 15.32 5.70
CA GLY A 106 6.21 16.74 5.82
C GLY A 106 7.65 17.03 6.27
N SER A 107 8.51 16.02 6.28
CA SER A 107 9.87 16.13 6.85
C SER A 107 10.76 17.15 6.14
N HIS A 108 10.46 17.49 4.89
CA HIS A 108 11.21 18.48 4.12
C HIS A 108 10.71 19.91 4.33
N TYR A 109 9.62 20.11 5.06
CA TYR A 109 9.14 21.45 5.39
C TYR A 109 9.91 22.02 6.59
N PRO A 110 10.02 23.36 6.72
CA PRO A 110 10.44 23.97 7.97
C PRO A 110 9.56 23.50 9.13
N ILE A 111 10.13 23.42 10.33
CA ILE A 111 9.43 22.83 11.48
C ILE A 111 8.06 23.45 11.75
N ASP A 112 7.94 24.76 11.59
CA ASP A 112 6.67 25.47 11.83
C ASP A 112 5.57 25.06 10.84
N GLU A 113 5.95 24.83 9.59
CA GLU A 113 5.01 24.37 8.56
C GLU A 113 4.68 22.89 8.72
N ASN A 114 5.63 22.10 9.21
CA ASN A 114 5.44 20.66 9.39
C ASN A 114 4.49 20.37 10.56
N ILE A 115 4.49 21.21 11.56
CA ILE A 115 3.58 21.07 12.70
C ILE A 115 2.15 21.47 12.30
#